data_9bd74fec55f03778d0dc6ea841c060f4
#
_entry.id   9bd74fec55f03778d0dc6ea841c060f4
#
_cell.length_a   1.000
_cell.length_b   1.000
_cell.length_c   1.000
_cell.angle_alpha   90.00
_cell.angle_beta   90.00
_cell.angle_gamma   90.00
#
_symmetry.space_group_name_H-M   'P 1'
#
loop_
_entity.id
_entity.type
_entity.pdbx_description
1 polymer ?
#
loop_
_entity_poly.entity_id
_entity_poly.type
_entity_poly.pdbx_seq_one_letter_code
_entity_poly.pdbx_strand_id
1 'polypeptide(L)'
;ELPDFVASVNMPIYFSPADSVTKTKLGRIEIAKQALNFSAAHFTIFSQTEREDLHGHNFQVECELTSPIDDNGLIFDYSLIKRVMKELCDELDEKTILPEKSPYFQLERDGEYIVGVYGDERLPFLPRDVITLPISNASVEELCHYLLERMLAHPDIKAEDIREMTVKVSSSPGQNGTASWYINNSEAKS
;
A
#
# COMPACT_ATOMS: atom_id res chain seq x y z
N GLU A 1 26.80 54.19 63.12
CA GLU A 1 27.47 52.92 62.67
C GLU A 1 26.48 52.11 61.84
N LEU A 2 26.81 51.97 60.57
CA LEU A 2 26.03 51.20 59.63
C LEU A 2 26.56 49.76 59.59
N PRO A 3 25.70 48.73 59.53
CA PRO A 3 26.12 47.36 59.25
C PRO A 3 26.09 47.00 57.76
N ASP A 4 27.10 46.38 57.44
CA ASP A 4 27.46 45.43 56.42
C ASP A 4 26.56 45.19 55.19
N PHE A 5 27.22 45.42 54.08
CA PHE A 5 26.84 45.11 52.71
C PHE A 5 26.87 43.61 52.49
N VAL A 6 25.75 42.98 52.34
CA VAL A 6 25.66 41.58 51.85
C VAL A 6 25.78 41.59 50.36
N ALA A 7 26.92 41.12 49.84
CA ALA A 7 27.13 40.88 48.43
C ALA A 7 26.25 39.70 47.97
N SER A 8 25.25 39.99 47.13
CA SER A 8 24.50 38.94 46.41
C SER A 8 25.38 38.34 45.34
N VAL A 9 25.77 37.10 45.54
CA VAL A 9 26.45 36.30 44.51
C VAL A 9 25.44 35.93 43.45
N ASN A 10 25.52 36.62 42.30
CA ASN A 10 24.82 36.21 41.08
C ASN A 10 25.51 34.96 40.56
N MET A 11 25.00 33.78 40.93
CA MET A 11 25.35 32.54 40.22
C MET A 11 24.68 32.54 38.86
N PRO A 12 25.45 32.39 37.79
CA PRO A 12 24.83 32.16 36.47
C PRO A 12 24.07 30.83 36.50
N ILE A 13 22.78 30.90 36.23
CA ILE A 13 21.99 29.70 36.01
C ILE A 13 22.52 29.08 34.71
N TYR A 14 23.35 28.05 34.81
CA TYR A 14 23.67 27.19 33.68
C TYR A 14 22.41 26.39 33.33
N PHE A 15 21.71 26.81 32.31
CA PHE A 15 20.79 25.91 31.59
C PHE A 15 21.68 24.84 30.96
N SER A 16 21.70 23.68 31.55
CA SER A 16 22.16 22.47 30.89
C SER A 16 21.26 22.30 29.64
N PRO A 17 21.80 22.10 28.43
CA PRO A 17 21.00 21.70 27.31
C PRO A 17 20.62 20.24 27.54
N ALA A 18 19.70 20.01 28.50
CA ALA A 18 19.12 18.73 28.73
C ALA A 18 18.14 18.47 27.58
N ASP A 19 18.45 17.46 26.78
CA ASP A 19 17.56 16.70 25.96
C ASP A 19 16.70 17.50 24.96
N SER A 20 17.33 18.05 23.96
CA SER A 20 16.62 18.29 22.71
C SER A 20 16.21 16.92 22.12
N VAL A 21 15.06 16.41 22.56
CA VAL A 21 14.34 15.41 21.78
C VAL A 21 14.08 16.09 20.45
N THR A 22 14.93 15.85 19.47
CA THR A 22 14.73 16.31 18.10
C THR A 22 13.44 15.65 17.61
N LYS A 23 12.33 16.37 17.71
CA LYS A 23 11.06 15.89 17.17
C LYS A 23 11.24 15.77 15.67
N THR A 24 11.32 14.53 15.18
CA THR A 24 11.34 14.26 13.76
C THR A 24 10.06 14.83 13.13
N LYS A 25 10.22 15.79 12.22
CA LYS A 25 9.10 16.37 11.49
C LYS A 25 8.65 15.35 10.44
N LEU A 26 7.38 14.96 10.49
CA LEU A 26 6.79 14.04 9.53
C LEU A 26 5.97 14.80 8.49
N GLY A 27 6.03 14.38 7.24
CA GLY A 27 5.17 14.82 6.15
C GLY A 27 4.31 13.68 5.64
N ARG A 28 3.11 14.01 5.18
CA ARG A 28 2.18 13.08 4.52
C ARG A 28 1.96 13.53 3.09
N ILE A 29 2.05 12.61 2.15
CA ILE A 29 1.80 12.83 0.73
C ILE A 29 0.74 11.86 0.25
N GLU A 30 -0.22 12.40 -0.51
CA GLU A 30 -1.22 11.63 -1.26
C GLU A 30 -0.89 11.66 -2.75
N ILE A 31 -0.89 10.50 -3.38
CA ILE A 31 -0.64 10.30 -4.80
C ILE A 31 -1.90 9.70 -5.42
N ALA A 32 -2.70 10.56 -6.06
CA ALA A 32 -3.95 10.22 -6.73
C ALA A 32 -3.91 10.72 -8.18
N LYS A 33 -3.14 10.02 -9.03
CA LYS A 33 -2.98 10.38 -10.44
C LYS A 33 -3.89 9.55 -11.33
N GLN A 34 -4.60 10.20 -12.25
CA GLN A 34 -5.50 9.52 -13.18
C GLN A 34 -4.80 8.41 -13.98
N ALA A 35 -3.50 8.54 -14.26
CA ALA A 35 -2.72 7.55 -14.99
C ALA A 35 -2.38 6.29 -14.16
N LEU A 36 -2.66 6.27 -12.85
CA LEU A 36 -2.45 5.11 -11.98
C LEU A 36 -3.74 4.28 -11.92
N ASN A 37 -4.02 3.60 -13.02
CA ASN A 37 -5.21 2.78 -13.20
C ASN A 37 -4.87 1.54 -14.03
N PHE A 38 -5.77 0.55 -13.99
CA PHE A 38 -5.75 -0.63 -14.84
C PHE A 38 -7.18 -1.07 -15.14
N SER A 39 -7.39 -1.59 -16.35
CA SER A 39 -8.65 -2.24 -16.76
C SER A 39 -8.52 -3.74 -16.56
N ALA A 40 -9.38 -4.33 -15.76
CA ALA A 40 -9.33 -5.77 -15.53
C ALA A 40 -10.73 -6.38 -15.46
N ALA A 41 -10.84 -7.62 -15.96
CA ALA A 41 -12.00 -8.46 -15.74
C ALA A 41 -11.83 -9.26 -14.45
N HIS A 42 -12.90 -9.45 -13.71
CA HIS A 42 -12.93 -10.23 -12.49
C HIS A 42 -14.35 -10.70 -12.14
N PHE A 43 -14.46 -11.45 -11.08
CA PHE A 43 -15.71 -11.77 -10.39
C PHE A 43 -15.44 -12.02 -8.91
N THR A 44 -16.36 -11.58 -8.06
CA THR A 44 -16.31 -11.85 -6.62
C THR A 44 -16.97 -13.19 -6.32
N ILE A 45 -16.34 -14.02 -5.50
CA ILE A 45 -16.85 -15.32 -5.05
C ILE A 45 -17.34 -15.12 -3.61
N PHE A 46 -18.64 -15.29 -3.38
CA PHE A 46 -19.25 -15.10 -2.06
C PHE A 46 -19.30 -16.42 -1.26
N SER A 47 -19.48 -17.53 -1.93
CA SER A 47 -19.60 -18.85 -1.29
C SER A 47 -19.28 -19.97 -2.28
N GLN A 48 -19.51 -21.21 -1.86
CA GLN A 48 -19.43 -22.39 -2.72
C GLN A 48 -20.49 -22.40 -3.85
N THR A 49 -21.57 -21.65 -3.69
CA THR A 49 -22.74 -21.67 -4.58
C THR A 49 -23.13 -20.31 -5.14
N GLU A 50 -22.39 -19.26 -4.80
CA GLU A 50 -22.71 -17.89 -5.21
C GLU A 50 -21.44 -17.13 -5.59
N ARG A 51 -21.42 -16.60 -6.80
CA ARG A 51 -20.41 -15.69 -7.34
C ARG A 51 -21.05 -14.69 -8.29
N GLU A 52 -20.35 -13.61 -8.54
CA GLU A 52 -20.71 -12.67 -9.62
C GLU A 52 -20.48 -13.29 -11.01
N ASP A 53 -21.17 -12.73 -11.99
CA ASP A 53 -20.81 -12.93 -13.38
C ASP A 53 -19.46 -12.26 -13.68
N LEU A 54 -18.71 -12.84 -14.63
CA LEU A 54 -17.47 -12.23 -15.11
C LEU A 54 -17.77 -10.86 -15.73
N HIS A 55 -17.16 -9.83 -15.19
CA HIS A 55 -17.33 -8.44 -15.65
C HIS A 55 -16.02 -7.67 -15.51
N GLY A 56 -15.98 -6.41 -15.92
CA GLY A 56 -14.76 -5.61 -15.89
C GLY A 56 -14.96 -4.22 -15.28
N HIS A 57 -13.87 -3.71 -14.72
CA HIS A 57 -13.77 -2.35 -14.20
C HIS A 57 -12.50 -1.65 -14.67
N ASN A 58 -12.55 -0.31 -14.69
CA ASN A 58 -11.38 0.52 -14.73
C ASN A 58 -11.01 0.86 -13.28
N PHE A 59 -10.10 0.06 -12.71
CA PHE A 59 -9.65 0.27 -11.34
C PHE A 59 -8.73 1.47 -11.25
N GLN A 60 -8.97 2.35 -10.27
CA GLN A 60 -8.10 3.47 -9.94
C GLN A 60 -7.29 3.14 -8.71
N VAL A 61 -5.98 3.43 -8.73
CA VAL A 61 -5.08 3.18 -7.60
C VAL A 61 -4.56 4.51 -7.06
N GLU A 62 -4.62 4.65 -5.73
CA GLU A 62 -4.12 5.80 -5.01
C GLU A 62 -3.21 5.32 -3.87
N CYS A 63 -2.23 6.14 -3.49
CA CYS A 63 -1.34 5.84 -2.37
C CYS A 63 -1.18 7.07 -1.50
N GLU A 64 -1.27 6.88 -0.19
CA GLU A 64 -0.90 7.85 0.83
C GLU A 64 0.29 7.30 1.61
N LEU A 65 1.27 8.15 1.92
CA LEU A 65 2.43 7.76 2.72
C LEU A 65 2.86 8.87 3.68
N THR A 66 3.44 8.47 4.82
CA THR A 66 4.06 9.33 5.83
C THR A 66 5.54 9.01 5.93
N SER A 67 6.39 10.04 5.88
CA SER A 67 7.84 9.91 5.96
C SER A 67 8.45 11.13 6.68
N PRO A 68 9.66 11.03 7.27
CA PRO A 68 10.40 12.18 7.77
C PRO A 68 10.63 13.24 6.69
N ILE A 69 10.56 14.50 7.11
CA ILE A 69 10.94 15.66 6.29
C ILE A 69 12.36 16.03 6.64
N ASP A 70 13.22 16.14 5.62
CA ASP A 70 14.61 16.57 5.77
C ASP A 70 14.75 18.09 6.05
N ASP A 71 15.99 18.55 6.19
CA ASP A 71 16.30 19.96 6.48
C ASP A 71 15.96 20.89 5.30
N ASN A 72 15.76 20.35 4.10
CA ASN A 72 15.32 21.11 2.92
C ASN A 72 13.78 21.22 2.83
N GLY A 73 13.05 20.57 3.76
CA GLY A 73 11.60 20.57 3.78
C GLY A 73 10.98 19.54 2.85
N LEU A 74 11.73 18.52 2.44
CA LEU A 74 11.31 17.48 1.52
C LEU A 74 11.32 16.11 2.22
N ILE A 75 10.47 15.21 1.76
CA ILE A 75 10.63 13.77 1.96
C ILE A 75 11.56 13.26 0.83
N PHE A 76 11.79 11.95 0.77
CA PHE A 76 12.50 11.34 -0.37
C PHE A 76 11.82 11.67 -1.71
N ASP A 77 12.48 11.36 -2.85
CA ASP A 77 11.89 11.54 -4.18
C ASP A 77 10.70 10.57 -4.40
N TYR A 78 9.50 11.03 -4.11
CA TYR A 78 8.27 10.25 -4.28
C TYR A 78 7.87 9.97 -5.73
N SER A 79 8.66 10.42 -6.73
CA SER A 79 8.51 9.97 -8.12
C SER A 79 8.72 8.45 -8.24
N LEU A 80 9.53 7.89 -7.36
CA LEU A 80 9.72 6.47 -7.15
C LEU A 80 8.39 5.74 -6.90
N ILE A 81 7.56 6.26 -5.98
CA ILE A 81 6.26 5.66 -5.66
C ILE A 81 5.36 5.62 -6.89
N LYS A 82 5.31 6.73 -7.65
CA LYS A 82 4.51 6.79 -8.90
C LYS A 82 4.97 5.77 -9.93
N ARG A 83 6.29 5.59 -10.06
CA ARG A 83 6.86 4.62 -11.00
C ARG A 83 6.48 3.19 -10.60
N VAL A 84 6.69 2.81 -9.36
CA VAL A 84 6.36 1.46 -8.88
C VAL A 84 4.84 1.19 -8.96
N MET A 85 4.01 2.16 -8.58
CA MET A 85 2.55 2.03 -8.75
C MET A 85 2.16 1.81 -10.22
N LYS A 86 2.80 2.55 -11.15
CA LYS A 86 2.51 2.41 -12.59
C LYS A 86 2.92 1.03 -13.09
N GLU A 87 4.10 0.55 -12.72
CA GLU A 87 4.57 -0.80 -13.05
C GLU A 87 3.58 -1.88 -12.59
N LEU A 88 3.08 -1.77 -11.35
CA LEU A 88 2.09 -2.70 -10.81
C LEU A 88 0.73 -2.60 -11.50
N CYS A 89 0.29 -1.41 -11.86
CA CYS A 89 -0.92 -1.23 -12.67
C CYS A 89 -0.78 -1.87 -14.05
N ASP A 90 0.37 -1.68 -14.71
CA ASP A 90 0.64 -2.21 -16.04
C ASP A 90 0.68 -3.76 -16.06
N GLU A 91 1.10 -4.40 -14.96
CA GLU A 91 1.05 -5.85 -14.81
C GLU A 91 -0.40 -6.38 -14.81
N LEU A 92 -1.35 -5.61 -14.27
CA LEU A 92 -2.75 -6.00 -14.12
C LEU A 92 -3.63 -5.55 -15.30
N ASP A 93 -3.15 -4.61 -16.11
CA ASP A 93 -3.94 -4.00 -17.17
C ASP A 93 -4.27 -4.99 -18.28
N GLU A 94 -5.50 -4.92 -18.77
CA GLU A 94 -6.05 -5.79 -19.82
C GLU A 94 -6.03 -7.30 -19.47
N LYS A 95 -6.14 -7.65 -18.18
CA LYS A 95 -6.14 -9.05 -17.71
C LYS A 95 -7.46 -9.44 -17.06
N THR A 96 -7.73 -10.74 -17.05
CA THR A 96 -8.70 -11.36 -16.14
C THR A 96 -7.95 -11.78 -14.88
N ILE A 97 -8.33 -11.24 -13.73
CA ILE A 97 -7.71 -11.54 -12.44
C ILE A 97 -8.37 -12.80 -11.86
N LEU A 98 -7.55 -13.82 -11.58
CA LEU A 98 -7.99 -15.08 -10.99
C LEU A 98 -7.31 -15.31 -9.62
N PRO A 99 -8.09 -15.63 -8.54
CA PRO A 99 -7.54 -15.83 -7.20
C PRO A 99 -6.97 -17.25 -7.05
N GLU A 100 -5.69 -17.37 -6.69
CA GLU A 100 -5.02 -18.66 -6.44
C GLU A 100 -5.37 -19.28 -5.08
N LYS A 101 -5.77 -18.47 -4.10
CA LYS A 101 -6.01 -18.90 -2.72
C LYS A 101 -7.49 -18.97 -2.35
N SER A 102 -8.39 -18.91 -3.33
CA SER A 102 -9.81 -19.03 -3.06
C SER A 102 -10.16 -20.41 -2.50
N PRO A 103 -10.96 -20.52 -1.44
CA PRO A 103 -11.40 -21.81 -0.93
C PRO A 103 -12.45 -22.49 -1.82
N TYR A 104 -13.03 -21.74 -2.77
CA TYR A 104 -14.13 -22.23 -3.64
C TYR A 104 -13.79 -22.23 -5.13
N PHE A 105 -12.58 -21.80 -5.49
CA PHE A 105 -12.15 -21.69 -6.88
C PHE A 105 -10.79 -22.33 -7.05
N GLN A 106 -10.67 -23.19 -8.04
CA GLN A 106 -9.43 -23.90 -8.34
C GLN A 106 -8.94 -23.54 -9.74
N LEU A 107 -7.63 -23.59 -9.92
CA LEU A 107 -6.98 -23.36 -11.20
C LEU A 107 -6.38 -24.68 -11.70
N GLU A 108 -6.72 -25.04 -12.93
CA GLU A 108 -6.21 -26.22 -13.61
C GLU A 108 -5.56 -25.83 -14.94
N ARG A 109 -4.74 -26.73 -15.49
CA ARG A 109 -4.30 -26.68 -16.89
C ARG A 109 -5.01 -27.75 -17.70
N ASP A 110 -5.58 -27.32 -18.83
CA ASP A 110 -6.21 -28.23 -19.81
C ASP A 110 -5.69 -27.84 -21.19
N GLY A 111 -4.68 -28.58 -21.66
CA GLY A 111 -3.96 -28.25 -22.88
C GLY A 111 -3.28 -26.91 -22.82
N GLU A 112 -3.67 -26.00 -23.70
CA GLU A 112 -3.16 -24.62 -23.76
C GLU A 112 -3.92 -23.65 -22.86
N TYR A 113 -5.01 -24.08 -22.20
CA TYR A 113 -5.86 -23.22 -21.38
C TYR A 113 -5.49 -23.25 -19.91
N ILE A 114 -5.68 -22.11 -19.23
CA ILE A 114 -5.85 -22.03 -17.79
C ILE A 114 -7.34 -22.12 -17.54
N VAL A 115 -7.78 -23.10 -16.75
CA VAL A 115 -9.19 -23.34 -16.47
C VAL A 115 -9.48 -23.01 -15.02
N GLY A 116 -10.37 -22.04 -14.80
CA GLY A 116 -10.96 -21.80 -13.51
C GLY A 116 -12.10 -22.78 -13.26
N VAL A 117 -12.10 -23.43 -12.10
CA VAL A 117 -13.14 -24.38 -11.70
C VAL A 117 -13.88 -23.86 -10.48
N TYR A 118 -15.18 -23.68 -10.61
CA TYR A 118 -16.08 -23.24 -9.55
C TYR A 118 -17.31 -24.17 -9.51
N GLY A 119 -17.39 -25.05 -8.52
CA GLY A 119 -18.39 -26.11 -8.50
C GLY A 119 -18.33 -26.98 -9.76
N ASP A 120 -19.42 -27.04 -10.52
CA ASP A 120 -19.49 -27.75 -11.80
C ASP A 120 -19.13 -26.87 -13.01
N GLU A 121 -18.85 -25.59 -12.79
CA GLU A 121 -18.52 -24.65 -13.86
C GLU A 121 -17.02 -24.72 -14.21
N ARG A 122 -16.73 -24.67 -15.50
CA ARG A 122 -15.37 -24.63 -16.04
C ARG A 122 -15.22 -23.40 -16.94
N LEU A 123 -14.30 -22.51 -16.58
CA LEU A 123 -14.03 -21.25 -17.28
C LEU A 123 -12.64 -21.34 -17.95
N PRO A 124 -12.57 -21.67 -19.25
CA PRO A 124 -11.30 -21.73 -19.95
C PRO A 124 -10.84 -20.35 -20.39
N PHE A 125 -9.56 -20.04 -20.14
CA PHE A 125 -8.91 -18.81 -20.55
C PHE A 125 -7.62 -19.09 -21.29
N LEU A 126 -7.25 -18.25 -22.25
CA LEU A 126 -5.90 -18.25 -22.80
C LEU A 126 -4.92 -17.68 -21.76
N PRO A 127 -3.71 -18.25 -21.61
CA PRO A 127 -2.73 -17.75 -20.63
C PRO A 127 -2.38 -16.27 -20.77
N ARG A 128 -2.43 -15.73 -21.99
CA ARG A 128 -2.14 -14.31 -22.25
C ARG A 128 -3.21 -13.35 -21.70
N ASP A 129 -4.45 -13.83 -21.50
CA ASP A 129 -5.60 -13.02 -21.14
C ASP A 129 -5.86 -13.03 -19.64
N VAL A 130 -5.09 -13.80 -18.86
CA VAL A 130 -5.25 -13.93 -17.42
C VAL A 130 -3.99 -13.58 -16.65
N ILE A 131 -4.20 -13.15 -15.42
CA ILE A 131 -3.18 -13.09 -14.38
C ILE A 131 -3.72 -13.82 -13.15
N THR A 132 -2.91 -14.71 -12.59
CA THR A 132 -3.24 -15.40 -11.34
C THR A 132 -2.53 -14.67 -10.19
N LEU A 133 -3.27 -14.33 -9.15
CA LEU A 133 -2.75 -13.60 -8.01
C LEU A 133 -2.87 -14.44 -6.73
N PRO A 134 -1.92 -14.34 -5.81
CA PRO A 134 -1.94 -15.07 -4.54
C PRO A 134 -2.93 -14.46 -3.53
N ILE A 135 -4.15 -14.20 -3.96
CA ILE A 135 -5.26 -13.61 -3.20
C ILE A 135 -6.39 -14.61 -3.03
N SER A 136 -7.25 -14.40 -2.04
CA SER A 136 -8.39 -15.30 -1.77
C SER A 136 -9.62 -14.97 -2.61
N ASN A 137 -9.72 -13.74 -3.10
CA ASN A 137 -10.83 -13.26 -3.93
C ASN A 137 -10.36 -12.11 -4.82
N ALA A 138 -10.98 -11.93 -5.98
CA ALA A 138 -10.69 -10.80 -6.86
C ALA A 138 -11.56 -9.58 -6.49
N SER A 139 -11.47 -9.13 -5.23
CA SER A 139 -12.19 -7.98 -4.68
C SER A 139 -11.28 -6.77 -4.47
N VAL A 140 -11.85 -5.58 -4.31
CA VAL A 140 -11.06 -4.36 -4.05
C VAL A 140 -10.29 -4.44 -2.73
N GLU A 141 -10.80 -5.16 -1.73
CA GLU A 141 -10.15 -5.39 -0.45
C GLU A 141 -8.85 -6.20 -0.61
N GLU A 142 -8.90 -7.31 -1.34
CA GLU A 142 -7.73 -8.15 -1.61
C GLU A 142 -6.74 -7.46 -2.56
N LEU A 143 -7.24 -6.74 -3.56
CA LEU A 143 -6.39 -6.00 -4.50
C LEU A 143 -5.59 -4.88 -3.81
N CYS A 144 -6.19 -4.14 -2.86
CA CYS A 144 -5.44 -3.11 -2.15
C CYS A 144 -4.37 -3.72 -1.22
N HIS A 145 -4.62 -4.86 -0.57
CA HIS A 145 -3.61 -5.59 0.19
C HIS A 145 -2.49 -6.11 -0.69
N TYR A 146 -2.83 -6.75 -1.80
CA TYR A 146 -1.85 -7.26 -2.76
C TYR A 146 -0.91 -6.16 -3.27
N LEU A 147 -1.48 -5.03 -3.70
CA LEU A 147 -0.67 -3.91 -4.20
C LEU A 147 0.19 -3.29 -3.09
N LEU A 148 -0.34 -3.14 -1.88
CA LEU A 148 0.43 -2.64 -0.73
C LEU A 148 1.62 -3.56 -0.42
N GLU A 149 1.42 -4.87 -0.35
CA GLU A 149 2.49 -5.83 -0.11
C GLU A 149 3.56 -5.79 -1.21
N ARG A 150 3.14 -5.72 -2.48
CA ARG A 150 4.05 -5.59 -3.62
C ARG A 150 4.87 -4.30 -3.56
N MET A 151 4.25 -3.17 -3.21
CA MET A 151 4.94 -1.90 -3.04
C MET A 151 5.96 -1.98 -1.90
N LEU A 152 5.56 -2.44 -0.72
CA LEU A 152 6.46 -2.58 0.44
C LEU A 152 7.61 -3.58 0.20
N ALA A 153 7.39 -4.58 -0.65
CA ALA A 153 8.42 -5.55 -1.03
C ALA A 153 9.40 -5.01 -2.08
N HIS A 154 9.07 -3.90 -2.77
CA HIS A 154 9.91 -3.36 -3.83
C HIS A 154 11.25 -2.84 -3.26
N PRO A 155 12.41 -3.23 -3.83
CA PRO A 155 13.73 -2.89 -3.27
C PRO A 155 13.94 -1.38 -3.05
N ASP A 156 13.53 -0.57 -4.03
CA ASP A 156 13.71 0.88 -3.96
C ASP A 156 12.82 1.51 -2.87
N ILE A 157 11.60 0.98 -2.65
CA ILE A 157 10.71 1.45 -1.59
C ILE A 157 11.22 1.04 -0.22
N LYS A 158 11.76 -0.19 -0.08
CA LYS A 158 12.38 -0.66 1.16
C LYS A 158 13.58 0.18 1.63
N ALA A 159 14.25 0.84 0.70
CA ALA A 159 15.39 1.69 1.01
C ALA A 159 14.99 3.03 1.65
N GLU A 160 13.71 3.41 1.57
CA GLU A 160 13.19 4.69 2.04
C GLU A 160 12.65 4.61 3.48
N ASP A 161 12.77 5.70 4.23
CA ASP A 161 12.27 5.80 5.61
C ASP A 161 10.77 6.11 5.63
N ILE A 162 9.94 5.16 5.19
CA ILE A 162 8.49 5.28 5.20
C ILE A 162 7.96 4.79 6.55
N ARG A 163 7.11 5.58 7.19
CA ARG A 163 6.50 5.29 8.50
C ARG A 163 5.12 4.69 8.40
N GLU A 164 4.37 5.13 7.40
CA GLU A 164 3.03 4.65 7.09
C GLU A 164 2.85 4.61 5.58
N MET A 165 2.12 3.65 5.09
CA MET A 165 1.68 3.58 3.70
C MET A 165 0.26 3.03 3.65
N THR A 166 -0.59 3.69 2.89
CA THR A 166 -1.95 3.24 2.60
C THR A 166 -2.15 3.18 1.09
N VAL A 167 -2.62 2.06 0.60
CA VAL A 167 -3.04 1.88 -0.80
C VAL A 167 -4.55 1.79 -0.85
N LYS A 168 -5.16 2.52 -1.78
CA LYS A 168 -6.59 2.51 -2.09
C LYS A 168 -6.80 2.02 -3.51
N VAL A 169 -7.75 1.11 -3.69
CA VAL A 169 -8.21 0.63 -5.00
C VAL A 169 -9.70 0.92 -5.12
N SER A 170 -10.10 1.58 -6.20
CA SER A 170 -11.49 1.91 -6.49
C SER A 170 -11.94 1.21 -7.78
N SER A 171 -13.06 0.50 -7.75
CA SER A 171 -13.68 -0.12 -8.94
C SER A 171 -14.63 0.83 -9.66
N SER A 172 -15.19 1.80 -8.93
CA SER A 172 -16.07 2.85 -9.43
C SER A 172 -16.07 4.05 -8.47
N PRO A 173 -16.58 5.23 -8.88
CA PRO A 173 -16.73 6.36 -7.97
C PRO A 173 -17.52 5.99 -6.72
N GLY A 174 -16.91 6.14 -5.54
CA GLY A 174 -17.55 5.86 -4.25
C GLY A 174 -17.46 4.41 -3.77
N GLN A 175 -16.90 3.48 -4.56
CA GLN A 175 -16.68 2.10 -4.16
C GLN A 175 -15.17 1.80 -4.18
N ASN A 176 -14.58 1.68 -3.00
CA ASN A 176 -13.15 1.46 -2.85
C ASN A 176 -12.82 0.59 -1.64
N GLY A 177 -11.69 -0.09 -1.71
CA GLY A 177 -11.02 -0.75 -0.60
C GLY A 177 -9.74 0.01 -0.24
N THR A 178 -9.27 -0.15 1.00
CA THR A 178 -8.00 0.39 1.47
C THR A 178 -7.24 -0.64 2.29
N ALA A 179 -5.93 -0.67 2.12
CA ALA A 179 -5.01 -1.41 2.98
C ALA A 179 -3.94 -0.47 3.51
N SER A 180 -3.60 -0.61 4.80
CA SER A 180 -2.63 0.27 5.46
C SER A 180 -1.56 -0.55 6.16
N TRP A 181 -0.34 -0.05 6.10
CA TRP A 181 0.81 -0.52 6.85
C TRP A 181 1.44 0.65 7.61
N TYR A 182 1.94 0.38 8.81
CA TYR A 182 2.67 1.33 9.64
C TYR A 182 3.74 0.62 10.46
N ILE A 183 4.86 1.32 10.73
CA ILE A 183 5.90 0.82 11.61
C ILE A 183 5.35 0.72 13.03
N ASN A 184 5.38 -0.48 13.61
CA ASN A 184 5.12 -0.65 15.03
C ASN A 184 6.32 -0.14 15.84
N ASN A 185 6.11 0.81 16.76
CA ASN A 185 7.15 1.36 17.63
C ASN A 185 7.84 0.31 18.54
N SER A 186 7.42 -0.94 18.52
CA SER A 186 8.07 -2.05 19.22
C SER A 186 9.33 -2.58 18.53
N GLU A 187 9.51 -2.33 17.23
CA GLU A 187 10.67 -2.80 16.45
C GLU A 187 11.80 -1.76 16.30
N ALA A 188 11.56 -0.52 16.67
CA ALA A 188 12.53 0.58 16.57
C ALA A 188 13.60 0.58 17.70
N LYS A 189 13.73 -0.52 18.50
CA LYS A 189 14.67 -0.66 19.62
C LYS A 189 15.56 -1.90 19.52
N SER A 190 15.97 -2.28 18.33
CA SER A 190 17.00 -3.31 18.20
C SER A 190 18.20 -2.83 17.39
#